data_25e45129f47997809a5c671066640316
#
_entry.id   25e45129f47997809a5c671066640316
#
_cell.length_a   1.000
_cell.length_b   1.000
_cell.length_c   1.000
_cell.angle_alpha   90.00
_cell.angle_beta   90.00
_cell.angle_gamma   90.00
#
_symmetry.space_group_name_H-M   'P 1'
#
loop_
_entity.id
_entity.type
_entity.pdbx_description
1 polymer ?
#
loop_
_entity_poly.entity_id
_entity_poly.type
_entity_poly.pdbx_seq_one_letter_code
_entity_poly.pdbx_strand_id
1 'polypeptide(L)'
;MAVTLTENQKKNPLYKYYELPIDPVPKELAEKIQKMSHDDAEGMAYADINKMFDDGYLPCEFGLFHNPDGGSMVANLTDMPGVTAEMFDWWFAWHGLDTMRYIIWDKEDHYYCQTQNVEQALDSSLSMKERYWNTEHEVKEALSDDMEPVPARLTFVPPEVIGFDPEKLKSFKGTIIATPGPLLMFHFLRPTANGSELRSRFFVGYMATENGIVRVPAFPSDDEKGRTMLMHNVKEFSHLAKILPDLYNEYKDNFTVGLDPEGDR
;
A
#
# COMPACT_ATOMS: atom_id res chain seq x y z
N MET A 1 -3.30 14.59 13.07
CA MET A 1 -2.59 14.58 14.41
C MET A 1 -2.10 13.17 14.68
N ALA A 2 -0.88 13.03 15.29
CA ALA A 2 -0.34 11.69 15.57
C ALA A 2 -1.25 10.88 16.53
N VAL A 3 -1.38 9.59 16.26
CA VAL A 3 -2.12 8.62 17.08
C VAL A 3 -1.53 8.59 18.49
N THR A 4 -2.36 8.70 19.51
CA THR A 4 -1.90 8.65 20.90
C THR A 4 -1.58 7.20 21.30
N LEU A 5 -0.34 6.95 21.67
CA LEU A 5 0.12 5.64 22.11
C LEU A 5 -0.23 5.36 23.58
N THR A 6 -0.51 4.10 23.89
CA THR A 6 -0.58 3.61 25.27
C THR A 6 0.80 3.59 25.93
N GLU A 7 0.86 3.48 27.25
CA GLU A 7 2.13 3.36 27.98
C GLU A 7 2.88 2.07 27.66
N ASN A 8 2.19 1.02 27.20
CA ASN A 8 2.84 -0.21 26.74
C ASN A 8 3.48 -0.03 25.37
N GLN A 9 2.77 0.61 24.44
CA GLN A 9 3.29 0.93 23.10
C GLN A 9 4.53 1.83 23.16
N LYS A 10 4.60 2.77 24.11
CA LYS A 10 5.79 3.61 24.34
C LYS A 10 7.03 2.83 24.82
N LYS A 11 6.86 1.61 25.35
CA LYS A 11 7.96 0.73 25.75
C LYS A 11 8.39 -0.22 24.61
N ASN A 12 7.63 -0.25 23.51
CA ASN A 12 7.92 -1.10 22.36
C ASN A 12 9.28 -0.70 21.74
N PRO A 13 10.15 -1.65 21.35
CA PRO A 13 11.41 -1.36 20.65
C PRO A 13 11.26 -0.49 19.40
N LEU A 14 10.07 -0.49 18.79
CA LEU A 14 9.75 0.31 17.61
C LEU A 14 9.40 1.76 17.93
N TYR A 15 9.27 2.15 19.20
CA TYR A 15 8.87 3.51 19.59
C TYR A 15 9.78 4.60 19.00
N LYS A 16 11.06 4.32 18.83
CA LYS A 16 12.01 5.25 18.19
C LYS A 16 11.63 5.62 16.74
N TYR A 17 10.95 4.74 16.02
CA TYR A 17 10.43 5.03 14.67
C TYR A 17 9.16 5.88 14.72
N TYR A 18 8.33 5.69 15.75
CA TYR A 18 7.19 6.57 15.99
C TYR A 18 7.63 8.03 16.29
N GLU A 19 8.78 8.24 16.94
CA GLU A 19 9.31 9.58 17.21
C GLU A 19 9.82 10.30 15.95
N LEU A 20 10.12 9.57 14.88
CA LEU A 20 10.56 10.18 13.63
C LEU A 20 9.47 11.08 13.04
N PRO A 21 9.85 12.27 12.52
CA PRO A 21 8.88 13.14 11.87
C PRO A 21 8.42 12.55 10.53
N ILE A 22 7.14 12.68 10.24
CA ILE A 22 6.60 12.48 8.89
C ILE A 22 6.73 13.81 8.15
N ASP A 23 7.35 13.80 6.98
CA ASP A 23 7.40 14.99 6.15
C ASP A 23 6.02 15.22 5.53
N PRO A 24 5.50 16.44 5.62
CA PRO A 24 4.25 16.76 4.97
C PRO A 24 4.41 16.67 3.44
N VAL A 25 3.33 16.36 2.74
CA VAL A 25 3.30 16.47 1.28
C VAL A 25 3.72 17.90 0.89
N PRO A 26 4.69 18.07 -0.05
CA PRO A 26 5.13 19.39 -0.46
C PRO A 26 3.96 20.29 -0.88
N LYS A 27 3.94 21.54 -0.41
CA LYS A 27 2.81 22.46 -0.60
C LYS A 27 2.37 22.58 -2.07
N GLU A 28 3.31 22.73 -2.99
CA GLU A 28 3.02 22.84 -4.43
C GLU A 28 2.36 21.56 -4.97
N LEU A 29 2.79 20.40 -4.49
CA LEU A 29 2.21 19.11 -4.85
C LEU A 29 0.79 18.96 -4.27
N ALA A 30 0.60 19.33 -3.01
CA ALA A 30 -0.71 19.33 -2.36
C ALA A 30 -1.69 20.24 -3.09
N GLU A 31 -1.29 21.47 -3.45
CA GLU A 31 -2.11 22.42 -4.23
C GLU A 31 -2.42 21.89 -5.64
N LYS A 32 -1.52 21.15 -6.25
CA LYS A 32 -1.75 20.46 -7.53
C LYS A 32 -2.80 19.38 -7.39
N ILE A 33 -2.65 18.50 -6.38
CA ILE A 33 -3.58 17.38 -6.12
C ILE A 33 -5.00 17.95 -5.87
N GLN A 34 -5.13 19.01 -5.09
CA GLN A 34 -6.43 19.61 -4.76
C GLN A 34 -7.22 20.13 -5.99
N LYS A 35 -6.57 20.29 -7.13
CA LYS A 35 -7.20 20.75 -8.37
C LYS A 35 -7.47 19.63 -9.37
N MET A 36 -7.06 18.40 -9.08
CA MET A 36 -7.24 17.25 -9.98
C MET A 36 -8.68 16.76 -10.00
N SER A 37 -9.13 16.35 -11.16
CA SER A 37 -10.39 15.65 -11.38
C SER A 37 -10.15 14.38 -12.21
N HIS A 38 -10.99 13.36 -12.03
CA HIS A 38 -10.96 12.17 -12.87
C HIS A 38 -11.27 12.49 -14.34
N ASP A 39 -11.97 13.60 -14.61
CA ASP A 39 -12.31 14.02 -15.97
C ASP A 39 -11.15 14.71 -16.71
N ASP A 40 -10.07 15.10 -16.00
CA ASP A 40 -8.95 15.84 -16.59
C ASP A 40 -8.12 15.02 -17.57
N ALA A 41 -8.04 13.68 -17.36
CA ALA A 41 -7.18 12.82 -18.17
C ALA A 41 -7.69 11.38 -18.26
N GLU A 42 -7.41 10.74 -19.40
CA GLU A 42 -7.68 9.34 -19.60
C GLU A 42 -6.61 8.47 -18.95
N GLY A 43 -7.05 7.48 -18.19
CA GLY A 43 -6.22 6.47 -17.57
C GLY A 43 -5.96 5.26 -18.49
N MET A 44 -5.68 4.11 -17.87
CA MET A 44 -5.51 2.86 -18.60
C MET A 44 -6.78 2.00 -18.50
N ALA A 45 -7.12 1.30 -19.58
CA ALA A 45 -8.08 0.21 -19.47
C ALA A 45 -7.53 -0.89 -18.56
N TYR A 46 -8.38 -1.51 -17.75
CA TYR A 46 -7.90 -2.57 -16.84
C TYR A 46 -7.23 -3.74 -17.59
N ALA A 47 -7.74 -4.07 -18.78
CA ALA A 47 -7.15 -5.12 -19.64
C ALA A 47 -5.67 -4.85 -20.01
N ASP A 48 -5.22 -3.61 -19.90
CA ASP A 48 -3.85 -3.18 -20.19
C ASP A 48 -2.88 -3.26 -18.99
N ILE A 49 -3.32 -3.83 -17.86
CA ILE A 49 -2.53 -3.90 -16.61
C ILE A 49 -1.11 -4.44 -16.84
N ASN A 50 -0.93 -5.35 -17.79
CA ASN A 50 0.36 -5.95 -18.10
C ASN A 50 1.34 -5.02 -18.85
N LYS A 51 0.90 -3.83 -19.26
CA LYS A 51 1.79 -2.74 -19.71
C LYS A 51 2.63 -2.15 -18.58
N MET A 52 2.27 -2.44 -17.32
CA MET A 52 3.09 -2.06 -16.16
C MET A 52 4.50 -2.67 -16.20
N PHE A 53 4.68 -3.82 -16.89
CA PHE A 53 5.99 -4.47 -17.06
C PHE A 53 6.84 -3.86 -18.18
N ASP A 54 6.24 -3.03 -19.04
CA ASP A 54 6.97 -2.44 -20.16
C ASP A 54 7.98 -1.38 -19.67
N ASP A 55 9.06 -1.18 -20.40
CA ASP A 55 10.04 -0.16 -20.08
C ASP A 55 9.44 1.25 -20.19
N GLY A 56 9.97 2.17 -19.38
CA GLY A 56 9.52 3.56 -19.36
C GLY A 56 8.28 3.77 -18.47
N TYR A 57 7.49 4.78 -18.82
CA TYR A 57 6.35 5.25 -18.04
C TYR A 57 5.09 5.33 -18.90
N LEU A 58 3.95 5.06 -18.27
CA LEU A 58 2.63 5.27 -18.85
C LEU A 58 2.25 6.76 -18.72
N PRO A 59 1.38 7.29 -19.57
CA PRO A 59 0.88 8.67 -19.42
C PRO A 59 0.16 8.92 -18.09
N CYS A 60 -0.36 7.87 -17.44
CA CYS A 60 -1.16 7.91 -16.22
C CYS A 60 -0.36 7.45 -14.98
N GLU A 61 0.82 8.01 -14.74
CA GLU A 61 1.65 7.63 -13.57
C GLU A 61 1.24 8.34 -12.27
N PHE A 62 0.69 9.56 -12.37
CA PHE A 62 0.36 10.36 -11.20
C PHE A 62 -0.88 11.21 -11.43
N GLY A 63 -1.91 11.01 -10.64
CA GLY A 63 -3.15 11.79 -10.69
C GLY A 63 -4.42 10.97 -10.53
N LEU A 64 -5.53 11.62 -10.88
CA LEU A 64 -6.86 11.04 -10.99
C LEU A 64 -7.21 10.88 -12.47
N PHE A 65 -7.82 9.74 -12.83
CA PHE A 65 -8.08 9.40 -14.22
C PHE A 65 -9.45 8.75 -14.39
N HIS A 66 -10.15 9.07 -15.49
CA HIS A 66 -11.22 8.22 -16.00
C HIS A 66 -10.60 7.12 -16.88
N ASN A 67 -11.14 5.92 -16.81
CA ASN A 67 -10.62 4.81 -17.61
C ASN A 67 -11.48 4.56 -18.86
N PRO A 68 -10.88 4.14 -20.00
CA PRO A 68 -11.61 3.94 -21.25
C PRO A 68 -12.77 2.94 -21.16
N ASP A 69 -12.69 2.00 -20.20
CA ASP A 69 -13.72 1.00 -19.92
C ASP A 69 -14.79 1.47 -18.91
N GLY A 70 -14.83 2.77 -18.62
CA GLY A 70 -15.86 3.43 -17.82
C GLY A 70 -15.66 3.38 -16.32
N GLY A 71 -14.45 3.02 -15.83
CA GLY A 71 -14.04 3.14 -14.44
C GLY A 71 -13.25 4.40 -14.16
N SER A 72 -12.71 4.46 -12.95
CA SER A 72 -11.75 5.50 -12.57
C SER A 72 -10.55 4.90 -11.86
N MET A 73 -9.46 5.65 -11.85
CA MET A 73 -8.20 5.22 -11.26
C MET A 73 -7.54 6.40 -10.55
N VAL A 74 -6.97 6.12 -9.38
CA VAL A 74 -5.97 6.99 -8.74
C VAL A 74 -4.61 6.35 -8.95
N ALA A 75 -3.63 7.14 -9.36
CA ALA A 75 -2.27 6.68 -9.60
C ALA A 75 -1.25 7.53 -8.85
N ASN A 76 -0.27 6.88 -8.25
CA ASN A 76 0.88 7.52 -7.62
C ASN A 76 2.19 6.86 -8.06
N LEU A 77 3.22 7.66 -8.21
CA LEU A 77 4.59 7.25 -8.45
C LEU A 77 5.47 7.79 -7.31
N THR A 78 6.00 6.91 -6.49
CA THR A 78 6.86 7.26 -5.35
C THR A 78 8.27 6.74 -5.59
N ASP A 79 9.27 7.62 -5.50
CA ASP A 79 10.67 7.21 -5.45
C ASP A 79 10.97 6.56 -4.08
N MET A 80 11.60 5.39 -4.09
CA MET A 80 11.92 4.61 -2.90
C MET A 80 13.42 4.29 -2.84
N PRO A 81 14.26 5.31 -2.56
CA PRO A 81 15.71 5.14 -2.54
C PRO A 81 16.15 4.12 -1.48
N GLY A 82 17.04 3.22 -1.85
CA GLY A 82 17.55 2.17 -0.98
C GLY A 82 16.61 1.01 -0.70
N VAL A 83 15.34 1.09 -1.09
CA VAL A 83 14.35 0.02 -0.91
C VAL A 83 14.49 -1.02 -2.00
N THR A 84 14.47 -2.30 -1.62
CA THR A 84 14.47 -3.46 -2.52
C THR A 84 13.14 -4.19 -2.49
N ALA A 85 12.90 -5.04 -3.49
CA ALA A 85 11.72 -5.90 -3.51
C ALA A 85 11.64 -6.83 -2.29
N GLU A 86 12.79 -7.32 -1.81
CA GLU A 86 12.88 -8.15 -0.61
C GLU A 86 12.45 -7.40 0.66
N MET A 87 12.88 -6.15 0.82
CA MET A 87 12.47 -5.28 1.92
C MET A 87 10.95 -5.03 1.89
N PHE A 88 10.40 -4.83 0.70
CA PHE A 88 8.98 -4.53 0.53
C PHE A 88 8.10 -5.77 0.81
N ASP A 89 8.51 -6.96 0.32
CA ASP A 89 7.83 -8.21 0.65
C ASP A 89 7.92 -8.53 2.15
N TRP A 90 9.09 -8.30 2.76
CA TRP A 90 9.26 -8.44 4.21
C TRP A 90 8.32 -7.51 4.99
N TRP A 91 8.18 -6.26 4.56
CA TRP A 91 7.31 -5.29 5.20
C TRP A 91 5.85 -5.76 5.20
N PHE A 92 5.33 -6.22 4.07
CA PHE A 92 3.96 -6.69 3.97
C PHE A 92 3.70 -8.00 4.74
N ALA A 93 4.69 -8.85 4.89
CA ALA A 93 4.60 -10.02 5.77
C ALA A 93 4.66 -9.66 7.25
N TRP A 94 5.33 -8.53 7.60
CA TRP A 94 5.70 -8.19 8.96
C TRP A 94 4.74 -7.20 9.63
N HIS A 95 4.31 -6.15 8.92
CA HIS A 95 3.57 -5.04 9.55
C HIS A 95 2.21 -5.45 10.09
N GLY A 96 1.51 -6.39 9.44
CA GLY A 96 0.20 -6.86 9.86
C GLY A 96 0.17 -7.70 11.13
N LEU A 97 1.30 -7.99 11.75
CA LEU A 97 1.38 -8.78 12.97
C LEU A 97 1.16 -7.97 14.25
N ASP A 98 1.30 -6.64 14.20
CA ASP A 98 1.18 -5.79 15.38
C ASP A 98 0.82 -4.35 14.99
N THR A 99 -0.12 -3.75 15.71
CA THR A 99 -0.61 -2.39 15.47
C THR A 99 0.51 -1.34 15.52
N MET A 100 1.51 -1.49 16.40
CA MET A 100 2.62 -0.53 16.46
C MET A 100 3.40 -0.45 15.16
N ARG A 101 3.52 -1.56 14.42
CA ARG A 101 4.19 -1.62 13.12
C ARG A 101 3.43 -0.84 12.05
N TYR A 102 2.11 -0.82 12.13
CA TYR A 102 1.27 -0.04 11.24
C TYR A 102 1.31 1.45 11.59
N ILE A 103 1.28 1.79 12.88
CA ILE A 103 1.36 3.17 13.37
C ILE A 103 2.68 3.82 12.95
N ILE A 104 3.82 3.14 13.02
CA ILE A 104 5.10 3.73 12.64
C ILE A 104 5.22 4.01 11.14
N TRP A 105 4.39 3.38 10.29
CA TRP A 105 4.32 3.66 8.86
C TRP A 105 3.68 5.03 8.59
N ASP A 106 2.53 5.31 9.18
CA ASP A 106 1.91 6.64 9.17
C ASP A 106 1.17 6.91 10.49
N LYS A 107 1.90 7.47 11.46
CA LYS A 107 1.36 7.73 12.80
C LYS A 107 0.23 8.77 12.83
N GLU A 108 -0.04 9.46 11.75
CA GLU A 108 -1.11 10.44 11.67
C GLU A 108 -2.42 9.81 11.18
N ASP A 109 -2.32 8.78 10.33
CA ASP A 109 -3.45 8.20 9.63
C ASP A 109 -3.72 6.73 10.01
N HIS A 110 -2.73 5.99 10.54
CA HIS A 110 -2.82 4.57 10.85
C HIS A 110 -3.05 4.33 12.35
N TYR A 111 -4.19 3.72 12.68
CA TYR A 111 -4.63 3.53 14.07
C TYR A 111 -4.56 2.08 14.54
N TYR A 112 -4.77 1.12 13.65
CA TYR A 112 -4.81 -0.29 13.98
C TYR A 112 -4.53 -1.15 12.75
N CYS A 113 -3.79 -2.23 12.93
CA CYS A 113 -3.65 -3.29 11.93
C CYS A 113 -3.42 -4.63 12.62
N GLN A 114 -4.14 -5.66 12.15
CA GLN A 114 -3.94 -7.04 12.58
C GLN A 114 -4.28 -7.99 11.44
N THR A 115 -3.33 -8.89 11.11
CA THR A 115 -3.63 -10.02 10.22
C THR A 115 -4.52 -11.04 10.92
N GLN A 116 -5.51 -11.58 10.21
CA GLN A 116 -6.31 -12.70 10.70
C GLN A 116 -5.57 -14.04 10.65
N ASN A 117 -4.44 -14.10 9.92
CA ASN A 117 -3.69 -15.30 9.63
C ASN A 117 -2.30 -15.28 10.32
N VAL A 118 -2.26 -15.06 11.63
CA VAL A 118 -1.03 -14.90 12.42
C VAL A 118 -0.09 -16.09 12.26
N GLU A 119 -0.63 -17.32 12.31
CA GLU A 119 0.17 -18.56 12.16
C GLU A 119 0.88 -18.61 10.80
N GLN A 120 0.18 -18.25 9.70
CA GLN A 120 0.76 -18.20 8.37
C GLN A 120 1.83 -17.10 8.28
N ALA A 121 1.57 -15.93 8.83
CA ALA A 121 2.52 -14.81 8.83
C ALA A 121 3.81 -15.13 9.61
N LEU A 122 3.73 -15.96 10.63
CA LEU A 122 4.87 -16.40 11.44
C LEU A 122 5.56 -17.67 10.94
N ASP A 123 5.00 -18.37 9.94
CA ASP A 123 5.56 -19.62 9.44
C ASP A 123 6.86 -19.38 8.65
N SER A 124 7.99 -19.74 9.27
CA SER A 124 9.31 -19.57 8.66
C SER A 124 9.61 -20.51 7.49
N SER A 125 8.76 -21.51 7.25
CA SER A 125 8.88 -22.39 6.08
C SER A 125 8.35 -21.75 4.79
N LEU A 126 7.53 -20.70 4.92
CA LEU A 126 6.97 -19.95 3.81
C LEU A 126 7.89 -18.80 3.37
N SER A 127 7.88 -18.49 2.08
CA SER A 127 8.47 -17.26 1.56
C SER A 127 7.75 -16.02 2.11
N MET A 128 8.38 -14.83 2.07
CA MET A 128 7.74 -13.59 2.54
C MET A 128 6.41 -13.34 1.84
N LYS A 129 6.30 -13.60 0.54
CA LYS A 129 5.05 -13.45 -0.23
C LYS A 129 3.95 -14.40 0.27
N GLU A 130 4.27 -15.66 0.46
CA GLU A 130 3.31 -16.65 0.96
C GLU A 130 2.82 -16.34 2.36
N ARG A 131 3.58 -15.60 3.18
CA ARG A 131 3.16 -15.20 4.54
C ARG A 131 2.03 -14.17 4.55
N TYR A 132 1.87 -13.37 3.49
CA TYR A 132 0.78 -12.40 3.39
C TYR A 132 -0.22 -12.69 2.27
N TRP A 133 0.08 -13.56 1.30
CA TRP A 133 -0.89 -13.93 0.27
C TRP A 133 -2.05 -14.73 0.82
N ASN A 134 -3.25 -14.44 0.33
CA ASN A 134 -4.52 -15.02 0.76
C ASN A 134 -4.78 -14.81 2.26
N THR A 135 -4.28 -13.72 2.80
CA THR A 135 -4.52 -13.29 4.18
C THR A 135 -5.37 -12.02 4.20
N GLU A 136 -6.22 -11.91 5.21
CA GLU A 136 -7.00 -10.72 5.48
C GLU A 136 -6.36 -9.93 6.63
N HIS A 137 -6.17 -8.64 6.42
CA HIS A 137 -5.76 -7.70 7.46
C HIS A 137 -6.95 -6.80 7.81
N GLU A 138 -7.28 -6.75 9.08
CA GLU A 138 -8.18 -5.74 9.61
C GLU A 138 -7.35 -4.49 9.91
N VAL A 139 -7.73 -3.35 9.32
CA VAL A 139 -7.06 -2.07 9.52
C VAL A 139 -8.06 -1.04 10.01
N LYS A 140 -7.56 0.00 10.69
CA LYS A 140 -8.33 1.20 11.01
C LYS A 140 -7.47 2.40 10.68
N GLU A 141 -7.95 3.23 9.77
CA GLU A 141 -7.20 4.37 9.24
C GLU A 141 -8.11 5.57 8.97
N ALA A 142 -7.54 6.77 9.01
CA ALA A 142 -8.13 8.00 8.51
C ALA A 142 -7.31 8.45 7.30
N LEU A 143 -7.95 8.78 6.19
CA LEU A 143 -7.21 9.20 4.99
C LEU A 143 -6.90 10.70 4.98
N SER A 144 -7.37 11.44 5.99
CA SER A 144 -7.06 12.86 6.21
C SER A 144 -7.36 13.27 7.65
N ASP A 145 -6.79 14.39 8.09
CA ASP A 145 -6.98 14.96 9.43
C ASP A 145 -8.44 15.26 9.80
N ASP A 146 -9.31 15.47 8.81
CA ASP A 146 -10.73 15.81 9.00
C ASP A 146 -11.64 14.57 9.00
N MET A 147 -11.08 13.36 8.81
CA MET A 147 -11.84 12.11 8.79
C MET A 147 -11.71 11.36 10.10
N GLU A 148 -12.84 10.85 10.61
CA GLU A 148 -12.80 9.85 11.67
C GLU A 148 -12.21 8.54 11.15
N PRO A 149 -11.33 7.88 11.92
CA PRO A 149 -10.74 6.61 11.52
C PRO A 149 -11.81 5.53 11.30
N VAL A 150 -11.82 4.93 10.12
CA VAL A 150 -12.78 3.88 9.75
C VAL A 150 -12.10 2.51 9.67
N PRO A 151 -12.79 1.44 10.12
CA PRO A 151 -12.27 0.08 9.93
C PRO A 151 -12.44 -0.34 8.47
N ALA A 152 -11.43 -1.05 7.96
CA ALA A 152 -11.47 -1.70 6.66
C ALA A 152 -10.81 -3.09 6.74
N ARG A 153 -11.09 -3.93 5.75
CA ARG A 153 -10.46 -5.24 5.60
C ARG A 153 -9.79 -5.32 4.23
N LEU A 154 -8.52 -5.63 4.24
CA LEU A 154 -7.70 -5.76 3.05
C LEU A 154 -7.27 -7.22 2.92
N THR A 155 -7.66 -7.87 1.82
CA THR A 155 -7.18 -9.21 1.49
C THR A 155 -6.04 -9.07 0.50
N PHE A 156 -4.86 -9.55 0.85
CA PHE A 156 -3.74 -9.60 -0.09
C PHE A 156 -3.77 -10.89 -0.89
N VAL A 157 -3.54 -10.79 -2.18
CA VAL A 157 -3.60 -11.94 -3.11
C VAL A 157 -2.37 -11.99 -4.02
N PRO A 158 -2.04 -13.18 -4.58
CA PRO A 158 -1.07 -13.26 -5.65
C PRO A 158 -1.46 -12.36 -6.83
N PRO A 159 -0.51 -11.67 -7.48
CA PRO A 159 -0.82 -10.71 -8.56
C PRO A 159 -1.58 -11.32 -9.74
N GLU A 160 -1.46 -12.61 -9.99
CA GLU A 160 -2.19 -13.33 -11.03
C GLU A 160 -3.71 -13.28 -10.81
N VAL A 161 -4.15 -13.22 -9.56
CA VAL A 161 -5.59 -13.14 -9.20
C VAL A 161 -6.21 -11.86 -9.74
N ILE A 162 -5.44 -10.79 -9.86
CA ILE A 162 -5.88 -9.52 -10.40
C ILE A 162 -5.45 -9.29 -11.85
N GLY A 163 -5.00 -10.35 -12.57
CA GLY A 163 -4.78 -10.34 -14.01
C GLY A 163 -3.36 -10.03 -14.48
N PHE A 164 -2.37 -10.00 -13.59
CA PHE A 164 -0.96 -9.95 -14.02
C PHE A 164 -0.56 -11.28 -14.68
N ASP A 165 0.19 -11.18 -15.77
CA ASP A 165 0.65 -12.33 -16.57
C ASP A 165 1.69 -13.16 -15.78
N PRO A 166 1.42 -14.45 -15.49
CA PRO A 166 2.35 -15.31 -14.78
C PRO A 166 3.72 -15.45 -15.44
N GLU A 167 3.81 -15.39 -16.77
CA GLU A 167 5.10 -15.50 -17.46
C GLU A 167 5.94 -14.21 -17.27
N LYS A 168 5.30 -13.04 -17.32
CA LYS A 168 5.96 -11.77 -17.02
C LYS A 168 6.42 -11.72 -15.55
N LEU A 169 5.59 -12.20 -14.62
CA LEU A 169 5.93 -12.25 -13.19
C LEU A 169 7.19 -13.09 -12.90
N LYS A 170 7.40 -14.20 -13.61
CA LYS A 170 8.60 -15.05 -13.42
C LYS A 170 9.92 -14.32 -13.72
N SER A 171 9.91 -13.40 -14.65
CA SER A 171 11.10 -12.63 -15.06
C SER A 171 11.22 -11.28 -14.34
N PHE A 172 10.15 -10.84 -13.68
CA PHE A 172 10.09 -9.56 -13.00
C PHE A 172 11.04 -9.52 -11.79
N LYS A 173 11.86 -8.49 -11.70
CA LYS A 173 12.86 -8.31 -10.63
C LYS A 173 12.36 -7.49 -9.46
N GLY A 174 11.13 -6.97 -9.55
CA GLY A 174 10.43 -6.26 -8.50
C GLY A 174 9.47 -7.15 -7.74
N THR A 175 8.51 -6.49 -7.08
CA THR A 175 7.38 -7.17 -6.42
C THR A 175 6.09 -6.40 -6.62
N ILE A 176 4.96 -7.10 -6.45
CA ILE A 176 3.62 -6.52 -6.59
C ILE A 176 2.80 -6.94 -5.38
N ILE A 177 2.31 -5.96 -4.65
CA ILE A 177 1.31 -6.15 -3.60
C ILE A 177 -0.06 -5.88 -4.22
N ALA A 178 -1.01 -6.78 -4.04
CA ALA A 178 -2.30 -6.71 -4.71
C ALA A 178 -3.47 -7.02 -3.79
N THR A 179 -4.60 -6.33 -3.99
CA THR A 179 -5.89 -6.63 -3.37
C THR A 179 -6.98 -6.80 -4.44
N PRO A 180 -7.94 -7.72 -4.26
CA PRO A 180 -8.90 -8.06 -5.31
C PRO A 180 -10.12 -7.12 -5.40
N GLY A 181 -10.26 -6.14 -4.50
CA GLY A 181 -11.40 -5.24 -4.46
C GLY A 181 -12.31 -5.42 -3.24
N PRO A 182 -13.36 -4.59 -3.08
CA PRO A 182 -14.01 -3.70 -4.07
C PRO A 182 -13.23 -2.42 -4.43
N LEU A 183 -12.22 -2.03 -3.69
CA LEU A 183 -11.16 -1.14 -4.15
C LEU A 183 -10.01 -2.03 -4.61
N LEU A 184 -10.04 -2.42 -5.89
CA LEU A 184 -8.96 -3.18 -6.48
C LEU A 184 -7.73 -2.28 -6.56
N MET A 185 -6.66 -2.68 -5.89
CA MET A 185 -5.43 -1.90 -5.91
C MET A 185 -4.21 -2.78 -6.09
N PHE A 186 -3.15 -2.18 -6.57
CA PHE A 186 -1.84 -2.79 -6.51
C PHE A 186 -0.73 -1.74 -6.33
N HIS A 187 0.34 -2.18 -5.70
CA HIS A 187 1.60 -1.48 -5.55
C HIS A 187 2.67 -2.24 -6.34
N PHE A 188 3.05 -1.69 -7.49
CA PHE A 188 4.02 -2.27 -8.40
C PHE A 188 5.39 -1.65 -8.11
N LEU A 189 6.22 -2.36 -7.36
CA LEU A 189 7.58 -1.93 -7.02
C LEU A 189 8.57 -2.49 -8.06
N ARG A 190 9.25 -1.63 -8.80
CA ARG A 190 10.30 -2.04 -9.73
C ARG A 190 11.66 -1.44 -9.37
N PRO A 191 12.78 -2.18 -9.57
CA PRO A 191 14.10 -1.69 -9.24
C PRO A 191 14.53 -0.52 -10.13
N THR A 192 15.28 0.41 -9.54
CA THR A 192 15.98 1.53 -10.21
C THR A 192 17.46 1.49 -9.90
N ALA A 193 18.22 2.43 -10.43
CA ALA A 193 19.66 2.52 -10.14
C ALA A 193 19.99 2.79 -8.66
N ASN A 194 19.05 3.44 -7.91
CA ASN A 194 19.29 3.90 -6.54
C ASN A 194 18.35 3.23 -5.51
N GLY A 195 17.68 2.16 -5.85
CA GLY A 195 16.70 1.49 -5.02
C GLY A 195 15.52 0.98 -5.85
N SER A 196 14.35 1.50 -5.61
CA SER A 196 13.14 1.15 -6.37
C SER A 196 12.27 2.39 -6.61
N GLU A 197 11.29 2.23 -7.48
CA GLU A 197 10.14 3.13 -7.58
C GLU A 197 8.86 2.34 -7.40
N LEU A 198 7.89 2.93 -6.71
CA LEU A 198 6.60 2.35 -6.43
C LEU A 198 5.52 3.00 -7.30
N ARG A 199 4.87 2.20 -8.14
CA ARG A 199 3.78 2.62 -9.02
C ARG A 199 2.47 2.09 -8.45
N SER A 200 1.81 2.88 -7.60
CA SER A 200 0.53 2.52 -6.98
C SER A 200 -0.63 2.82 -7.92
N ARG A 201 -1.62 1.92 -7.93
CA ARG A 201 -2.86 2.07 -8.71
C ARG A 201 -4.05 1.62 -7.88
N PHE A 202 -5.06 2.46 -7.82
CA PHE A 202 -6.33 2.20 -7.15
C PHE A 202 -7.44 2.28 -8.19
N PHE A 203 -8.04 1.15 -8.51
CA PHE A 203 -9.11 1.05 -9.50
C PHE A 203 -10.46 1.06 -8.80
N VAL A 204 -11.16 2.18 -8.88
CA VAL A 204 -12.47 2.36 -8.24
C VAL A 204 -13.56 1.70 -9.07
N GLY A 205 -14.34 0.83 -8.41
CA GLY A 205 -15.42 0.10 -9.07
C GLY A 205 -14.94 -1.07 -9.92
N TYR A 206 -13.79 -1.67 -9.58
CA TYR A 206 -13.33 -2.92 -10.13
C TYR A 206 -13.15 -3.97 -9.04
N MET A 207 -13.41 -5.21 -9.36
CA MET A 207 -13.25 -6.32 -8.42
C MET A 207 -12.81 -7.58 -9.18
N ALA A 208 -11.89 -8.33 -8.60
CA ALA A 208 -11.53 -9.66 -9.10
C ALA A 208 -12.59 -10.68 -8.67
N THR A 209 -12.95 -11.55 -9.59
CA THR A 209 -13.87 -12.68 -9.40
C THR A 209 -13.28 -13.93 -10.02
N GLU A 210 -13.89 -15.09 -9.78
CA GLU A 210 -13.50 -16.34 -10.43
C GLU A 210 -13.56 -16.29 -11.98
N ASN A 211 -14.36 -15.37 -12.53
CA ASN A 211 -14.52 -15.18 -13.97
C ASN A 211 -13.68 -14.01 -14.51
N GLY A 212 -12.70 -13.53 -13.76
CA GLY A 212 -11.85 -12.39 -14.11
C GLY A 212 -12.30 -11.09 -13.45
N ILE A 213 -11.81 -9.98 -13.96
CA ILE A 213 -12.09 -8.66 -13.39
C ILE A 213 -13.42 -8.13 -13.92
N VAL A 214 -14.26 -7.69 -13.00
CA VAL A 214 -15.59 -7.15 -13.29
C VAL A 214 -15.71 -5.69 -12.85
N ARG A 215 -16.56 -4.94 -13.56
CA ARG A 215 -16.98 -3.61 -13.15
C ARG A 215 -18.12 -3.69 -12.15
N VAL A 216 -18.01 -2.88 -11.08
CA VAL A 216 -19.03 -2.75 -10.04
C VAL A 216 -19.55 -1.30 -10.05
N PRO A 217 -20.59 -0.97 -10.85
CA PRO A 217 -21.06 0.40 -11.04
C PRO A 217 -21.57 1.10 -9.76
N ALA A 218 -21.79 0.34 -8.68
CA ALA A 218 -22.18 0.88 -7.38
C ALA A 218 -21.11 1.76 -6.72
N PHE A 219 -19.89 1.72 -7.21
CA PHE A 219 -18.78 2.55 -6.74
C PHE A 219 -18.40 3.59 -7.83
N PRO A 220 -19.11 4.73 -7.90
CA PRO A 220 -18.78 5.78 -8.85
C PRO A 220 -17.47 6.48 -8.50
N SER A 221 -16.86 7.12 -9.47
CA SER A 221 -15.73 8.04 -9.23
C SER A 221 -16.16 9.21 -8.33
N ASP A 222 -15.24 9.61 -7.47
CA ASP A 222 -15.42 10.73 -6.54
C ASP A 222 -14.07 11.45 -6.43
N ASP A 223 -14.05 12.69 -6.92
CA ASP A 223 -12.81 13.46 -6.98
C ASP A 223 -12.25 13.79 -5.61
N GLU A 224 -13.10 14.08 -4.62
CA GLU A 224 -12.67 14.39 -3.27
C GLU A 224 -12.00 13.17 -2.63
N LYS A 225 -12.64 12.01 -2.71
CA LYS A 225 -12.06 10.75 -2.22
C LYS A 225 -10.79 10.38 -2.99
N GLY A 226 -10.76 10.60 -4.30
CA GLY A 226 -9.58 10.35 -5.12
C GLY A 226 -8.40 11.23 -4.71
N ARG A 227 -8.62 12.52 -4.47
CA ARG A 227 -7.59 13.45 -3.99
C ARG A 227 -7.10 13.08 -2.59
N THR A 228 -8.01 12.74 -1.69
CA THR A 228 -7.69 12.28 -0.34
C THR A 228 -6.85 11.02 -0.36
N MET A 229 -7.23 10.01 -1.15
CA MET A 229 -6.46 8.78 -1.35
C MET A 229 -5.06 9.06 -1.92
N LEU A 230 -4.96 9.95 -2.91
CA LEU A 230 -3.67 10.31 -3.50
C LEU A 230 -2.76 11.02 -2.50
N MET A 231 -3.29 11.96 -1.72
CA MET A 231 -2.54 12.66 -0.66
C MET A 231 -2.01 11.69 0.41
N HIS A 232 -2.88 10.81 0.90
CA HIS A 232 -2.54 9.78 1.86
C HIS A 232 -1.43 8.87 1.31
N ASN A 233 -1.60 8.35 0.11
CA ASN A 233 -0.63 7.43 -0.51
C ASN A 233 0.74 8.09 -0.76
N VAL A 234 0.77 9.36 -1.15
CA VAL A 234 2.03 10.12 -1.27
C VAL A 234 2.74 10.22 0.09
N LYS A 235 2.01 10.55 1.15
CA LYS A 235 2.57 10.74 2.50
C LYS A 235 3.11 9.41 3.05
N GLU A 236 2.27 8.38 3.09
CA GLU A 236 2.61 7.09 3.71
C GLU A 236 3.80 6.40 3.04
N PHE A 237 3.84 6.32 1.71
CA PHE A 237 4.95 5.65 1.01
C PHE A 237 6.22 6.50 0.97
N SER A 238 6.11 7.83 0.98
CA SER A 238 7.29 8.68 1.14
C SER A 238 7.94 8.50 2.52
N HIS A 239 7.13 8.30 3.57
CA HIS A 239 7.65 7.99 4.89
C HIS A 239 8.20 6.56 4.98
N LEU A 240 7.47 5.57 4.44
CA LEU A 240 7.94 4.19 4.40
C LEU A 240 9.30 4.08 3.68
N ALA A 241 9.49 4.79 2.57
CA ALA A 241 10.76 4.81 1.85
C ALA A 241 11.95 5.23 2.72
N LYS A 242 11.72 6.12 3.69
CA LYS A 242 12.76 6.59 4.62
C LYS A 242 13.08 5.59 5.72
N ILE A 243 12.06 4.93 6.27
CA ILE A 243 12.24 4.08 7.46
C ILE A 243 12.49 2.61 7.12
N LEU A 244 12.01 2.12 5.97
CA LEU A 244 12.05 0.71 5.62
C LEU A 244 13.46 0.12 5.52
N PRO A 245 14.47 0.77 4.92
CA PRO A 245 15.82 0.22 4.89
C PRO A 245 16.41 -0.02 6.30
N ASP A 246 16.22 0.93 7.21
CA ASP A 246 16.72 0.81 8.58
C ASP A 246 15.94 -0.24 9.38
N LEU A 247 14.60 -0.25 9.28
CA LEU A 247 13.74 -1.27 9.88
C LEU A 247 14.14 -2.68 9.44
N TYR A 248 14.29 -2.88 8.14
CA TYR A 248 14.67 -4.17 7.58
C TYR A 248 16.05 -4.60 8.07
N ASN A 249 17.06 -3.74 8.00
CA ASN A 249 18.41 -4.07 8.44
C ASN A 249 18.48 -4.41 9.93
N GLU A 250 17.65 -3.76 10.76
CA GLU A 250 17.63 -3.99 12.20
C GLU A 250 16.83 -5.24 12.59
N TYR A 251 15.72 -5.55 11.89
CA TYR A 251 14.74 -6.54 12.35
C TYR A 251 14.48 -7.72 11.42
N LYS A 252 15.11 -7.81 10.26
CA LYS A 252 14.89 -8.93 9.32
C LYS A 252 15.15 -10.32 9.95
N ASP A 253 16.10 -10.40 10.87
CA ASP A 253 16.48 -11.62 11.60
C ASP A 253 15.72 -11.77 12.95
N ASN A 254 14.89 -10.78 13.31
CA ASN A 254 14.05 -10.80 14.50
C ASN A 254 12.59 -10.44 14.15
N PHE A 255 11.93 -11.33 13.43
CA PHE A 255 10.60 -11.14 12.87
C PHE A 255 9.51 -10.88 13.93
N THR A 256 9.73 -11.38 15.17
CA THR A 256 8.78 -11.25 16.28
C THR A 256 9.04 -10.05 17.19
N VAL A 257 9.99 -9.17 16.85
CA VAL A 257 10.31 -8.00 17.66
C VAL A 257 9.07 -7.14 17.93
N GLY A 258 8.90 -6.74 19.17
CA GLY A 258 7.83 -5.83 19.57
C GLY A 258 6.42 -6.42 19.54
N LEU A 259 6.25 -7.71 19.20
CA LEU A 259 4.95 -8.34 19.32
C LEU A 259 4.50 -8.33 20.78
N ASP A 260 3.33 -7.78 21.04
CA ASP A 260 2.63 -7.90 22.30
C ASP A 260 1.62 -9.05 22.20
N PRO A 261 1.91 -10.24 22.77
CA PRO A 261 0.99 -11.38 22.70
C PRO A 261 -0.30 -11.17 23.52
N GLU A 262 -0.31 -10.20 24.42
CA GLU A 262 -1.48 -9.82 25.20
C GLU A 262 -2.20 -8.58 24.63
N GLY A 263 -1.63 -8.00 23.61
CA GLY A 263 -1.97 -6.81 22.84
C GLY A 263 -3.17 -5.99 23.28
N ASP A 264 -3.03 -4.68 23.32
CA ASP A 264 -4.16 -3.74 23.39
C ASP A 264 -5.10 -3.98 22.18
N ARG A 265 -6.01 -4.96 22.32
CA ARG A 265 -7.07 -5.31 21.36
C ARG A 265 -8.26 -4.41 21.55
#